data_048939df445b96702b46f1d7d38546ef
#
_entry.id   048939df445b96702b46f1d7d38546ef
#
_cell.length_a   1.000
_cell.length_b   1.000
_cell.length_c   1.000
_cell.angle_alpha   90.00
_cell.angle_beta   90.00
_cell.angle_gamma   90.00
#
_symmetry.space_group_name_H-M   'P 1'
#
loop_
_entity.id
_entity.type
_entity.pdbx_description
1 polymer ?
#
loop_
_entity_poly.entity_id
_entity_poly.type
_entity_poly.pdbx_seq_one_letter_code
_entity_poly.pdbx_strand_id
1 'polypeptide(L)'
;MRKLSKIFLLALFVTVAMAQTPEPPLSDTRLTIHTLVREDIFAGFLSNDTGRLSRGEKNVQLLLEKRPAAKAELLAWQAGTSMYRAVSAYEDNRNDDFQKYYKQALDQFAQARQNDKSGGGVDAVTGGVYAVFGDRLPKEYRAAAWAQAYDSFQTLWKLQGPAVDKLPVHLRGELLGGLAMSAMRTGRTEEAGKYVDKILALLGNTPYESVAKKWKDNPKTIENTSIACLTCHESGRLNARLTALNSAK
;
A
#
# COMPACT_ATOMS: atom_id res chain seq x y z
N MET A 1 -48.30 52.73 -8.35
CA MET A 1 -46.95 52.67 -8.89
C MET A 1 -46.06 51.96 -7.88
N ARG A 2 -45.82 50.66 -8.09
CA ARG A 2 -44.98 49.83 -7.20
C ARG A 2 -43.61 49.71 -7.84
N LYS A 3 -42.58 50.21 -7.16
CA LYS A 3 -41.17 50.05 -7.55
C LYS A 3 -40.71 48.66 -7.16
N LEU A 4 -40.41 47.79 -8.16
CA LEU A 4 -39.73 46.52 -7.96
C LEU A 4 -38.23 46.81 -7.73
N SER A 5 -37.73 46.54 -6.53
CA SER A 5 -36.33 46.55 -6.21
C SER A 5 -35.68 45.24 -6.69
N LYS A 6 -34.84 45.28 -7.70
CA LYS A 6 -34.03 44.11 -8.16
C LYS A 6 -32.85 43.91 -7.23
N ILE A 7 -32.95 42.92 -6.34
CA ILE A 7 -31.82 42.47 -5.54
C ILE A 7 -30.98 41.54 -6.44
N PHE A 8 -29.81 42.00 -6.84
CA PHE A 8 -28.80 41.20 -7.51
C PHE A 8 -28.06 40.36 -6.43
N LEU A 9 -28.37 39.06 -6.39
CA LEU A 9 -27.66 38.11 -5.55
C LEU A 9 -26.35 37.76 -6.25
N LEU A 10 -25.24 38.36 -5.80
CA LEU A 10 -23.90 38.02 -6.27
C LEU A 10 -23.50 36.70 -5.58
N ALA A 11 -23.61 35.59 -6.30
CA ALA A 11 -23.12 34.30 -5.83
C ALA A 11 -21.59 34.29 -5.91
N LEU A 12 -20.94 34.43 -4.76
CA LEU A 12 -19.50 34.31 -4.62
C LEU A 12 -19.13 32.81 -4.75
N PHE A 13 -18.70 32.37 -5.93
CA PHE A 13 -18.08 31.06 -6.11
C PHE A 13 -16.69 31.09 -5.46
N VAL A 14 -16.59 30.64 -4.22
CA VAL A 14 -15.31 30.32 -3.59
C VAL A 14 -14.83 29.02 -4.22
N THR A 15 -14.00 29.11 -5.25
CA THR A 15 -13.24 27.96 -5.76
C THR A 15 -12.22 27.61 -4.68
N VAL A 16 -12.51 26.59 -3.86
CA VAL A 16 -11.49 25.96 -3.03
C VAL A 16 -10.51 25.30 -3.99
N ALA A 17 -9.40 25.97 -4.27
CA ALA A 17 -8.26 25.36 -4.94
C ALA A 17 -7.78 24.23 -4.04
N MET A 18 -8.17 22.99 -4.34
CA MET A 18 -7.57 21.80 -3.74
C MET A 18 -6.08 21.90 -4.02
N ALA A 19 -5.28 22.12 -2.98
CA ALA A 19 -3.83 22.17 -3.09
C ALA A 19 -3.38 20.86 -3.72
N GLN A 20 -2.97 20.91 -4.98
CA GLN A 20 -2.48 19.72 -5.67
C GLN A 20 -1.29 19.19 -4.90
N THR A 21 -1.32 17.92 -4.56
CA THR A 21 -0.16 17.25 -3.96
C THR A 21 1.05 17.45 -4.87
N PRO A 22 2.16 18.00 -4.37
CA PRO A 22 3.31 18.33 -5.22
C PRO A 22 3.82 17.09 -5.94
N GLU A 23 4.36 17.30 -7.16
CA GLU A 23 4.97 16.20 -7.91
C GLU A 23 6.21 15.66 -7.18
N PRO A 24 6.39 14.33 -7.11
CA PRO A 24 7.59 13.75 -6.51
C PRO A 24 8.85 14.15 -7.31
N PRO A 25 9.93 14.54 -6.63
CA PRO A 25 11.20 14.90 -7.30
C PRO A 25 11.95 13.62 -7.73
N LEU A 26 11.62 13.08 -8.91
CA LEU A 26 12.14 11.78 -9.39
C LEU A 26 13.67 11.73 -9.54
N SER A 27 14.33 12.87 -9.68
CA SER A 27 15.79 12.99 -9.77
C SER A 27 16.48 12.97 -8.39
N ASP A 28 15.77 13.16 -7.30
CA ASP A 28 16.37 13.17 -5.95
C ASP A 28 16.76 11.77 -5.51
N THR A 29 18.04 11.44 -5.61
CA THR A 29 18.59 10.12 -5.28
C THR A 29 18.60 9.81 -3.78
N ARG A 30 18.35 10.77 -2.90
CA ARG A 30 18.17 10.58 -1.45
C ARG A 30 16.84 9.89 -1.12
N LEU A 31 15.90 9.87 -2.08
CA LEU A 31 14.58 9.26 -1.93
C LEU A 31 14.57 7.85 -2.52
N THR A 32 13.99 6.92 -1.78
CA THR A 32 13.74 5.55 -2.26
C THR A 32 12.61 5.54 -3.29
N ILE A 33 12.55 4.49 -4.11
CA ILE A 33 11.44 4.26 -5.05
C ILE A 33 10.12 4.29 -4.31
N HIS A 34 10.02 3.55 -3.21
CA HIS A 34 8.83 3.51 -2.37
C HIS A 34 8.36 4.91 -1.96
N THR A 35 9.27 5.80 -1.54
CA THR A 35 8.90 7.18 -1.18
C THR A 35 8.37 7.98 -2.36
N LEU A 36 8.93 7.77 -3.56
CA LEU A 36 8.60 8.53 -4.75
C LEU A 36 7.25 8.16 -5.37
N VAL A 37 6.84 6.90 -5.27
CA VAL A 37 5.63 6.42 -6.00
C VAL A 37 4.47 6.05 -5.10
N ARG A 38 4.73 5.69 -3.83
CA ARG A 38 3.75 5.13 -2.92
C ARG A 38 2.53 6.01 -2.73
N GLU A 39 2.73 7.28 -2.43
CA GLU A 39 1.63 8.17 -2.02
C GLU A 39 0.59 8.35 -3.13
N ASP A 40 1.03 8.40 -4.39
CA ASP A 40 0.14 8.51 -5.54
C ASP A 40 -0.54 7.19 -5.89
N ILE A 41 0.20 6.08 -5.85
CA ILE A 41 -0.37 4.76 -6.13
C ILE A 41 -1.42 4.39 -5.07
N PHE A 42 -1.12 4.64 -3.79
CA PHE A 42 -2.07 4.35 -2.72
C PHE A 42 -3.28 5.29 -2.72
N ALA A 43 -3.16 6.52 -3.17
CA ALA A 43 -4.32 7.39 -3.38
C ALA A 43 -5.33 6.73 -4.35
N GLY A 44 -4.84 6.04 -5.39
CA GLY A 44 -5.68 5.20 -6.25
C GLY A 44 -6.31 4.04 -5.48
N PHE A 45 -5.49 3.25 -4.80
CA PHE A 45 -5.92 2.01 -4.16
C PHE A 45 -6.98 2.21 -3.08
N LEU A 46 -6.91 3.30 -2.33
CA LEU A 46 -7.72 3.51 -1.13
C LEU A 46 -8.77 4.59 -1.27
N SER A 47 -8.50 5.59 -2.10
CA SER A 47 -9.39 6.73 -2.29
C SER A 47 -10.00 6.78 -3.70
N ASN A 48 -9.69 5.79 -4.54
CA ASN A 48 -10.07 5.76 -5.96
C ASN A 48 -9.68 7.04 -6.72
N ASP A 49 -8.58 7.69 -6.31
CA ASP A 49 -8.04 8.87 -6.99
C ASP A 49 -7.28 8.44 -8.24
N THR A 50 -8.02 8.31 -9.34
CA THR A 50 -7.49 7.85 -10.63
C THR A 50 -6.46 8.81 -11.22
N GLY A 51 -6.54 10.10 -10.89
CA GLY A 51 -5.59 11.12 -11.35
C GLY A 51 -4.22 10.92 -10.71
N ARG A 52 -4.19 10.74 -9.39
CA ARG A 52 -2.94 10.43 -8.67
C ARG A 52 -2.39 9.06 -9.05
N LEU A 53 -3.24 8.05 -9.20
CA LEU A 53 -2.81 6.73 -9.67
C LEU A 53 -2.10 6.82 -11.03
N SER A 54 -2.70 7.53 -12.00
CA SER A 54 -2.11 7.71 -13.33
C SER A 54 -0.77 8.46 -13.26
N ARG A 55 -0.63 9.44 -12.35
CA ARG A 55 0.65 10.10 -12.09
C ARG A 55 1.68 9.13 -11.52
N GLY A 56 1.30 8.30 -10.54
CA GLY A 56 2.15 7.27 -9.96
C GLY A 56 2.62 6.25 -11.01
N GLU A 57 1.73 5.76 -11.87
CA GLU A 57 2.07 4.86 -12.97
C GLU A 57 3.06 5.49 -13.96
N LYS A 58 2.83 6.75 -14.36
CA LYS A 58 3.77 7.50 -15.20
C LYS A 58 5.14 7.64 -14.53
N ASN A 59 5.16 7.95 -13.24
CA ASN A 59 6.40 8.09 -12.48
C ASN A 59 7.16 6.76 -12.38
N VAL A 60 6.47 5.63 -12.23
CA VAL A 60 7.10 4.30 -12.27
C VAL A 60 7.76 4.05 -13.63
N GLN A 61 7.10 4.39 -14.75
CA GLN A 61 7.68 4.26 -16.09
C GLN A 61 8.95 5.12 -16.26
N LEU A 62 8.89 6.37 -15.86
CA LEU A 62 10.05 7.27 -15.92
C LEU A 62 11.21 6.80 -15.03
N LEU A 63 10.91 6.19 -13.88
CA LEU A 63 11.92 5.65 -12.98
C LEU A 63 12.53 4.36 -13.52
N LEU A 64 11.79 3.53 -14.26
CA LEU A 64 12.35 2.34 -14.93
C LEU A 64 13.47 2.71 -15.90
N GLU A 65 13.33 3.84 -16.60
CA GLU A 65 14.35 4.37 -17.50
C GLU A 65 15.53 4.99 -16.75
N LYS A 66 15.23 5.79 -15.71
CA LYS A 66 16.24 6.60 -15.00
C LYS A 66 16.98 5.86 -13.89
N ARG A 67 16.39 4.80 -13.33
CA ARG A 67 16.92 4.03 -12.19
C ARG A 67 16.87 2.53 -12.46
N PRO A 68 17.61 2.01 -13.46
CA PRO A 68 17.55 0.60 -13.84
C PRO A 68 17.96 -0.35 -12.72
N ALA A 69 18.77 0.10 -11.76
CA ALA A 69 19.12 -0.68 -10.57
C ALA A 69 17.93 -0.99 -9.66
N ALA A 70 16.87 -0.18 -9.72
CA ALA A 70 15.65 -0.37 -8.94
C ALA A 70 14.54 -1.11 -9.72
N LYS A 71 14.87 -1.72 -10.87
CA LYS A 71 13.89 -2.36 -11.76
C LYS A 71 12.99 -3.36 -11.04
N ALA A 72 13.55 -4.16 -10.14
CA ALA A 72 12.78 -5.17 -9.40
C ALA A 72 11.65 -4.54 -8.58
N GLU A 73 11.95 -3.52 -7.77
CA GLU A 73 10.95 -2.83 -6.96
C GLU A 73 9.93 -2.09 -7.82
N LEU A 74 10.37 -1.45 -8.91
CA LEU A 74 9.47 -0.75 -9.86
C LEU A 74 8.50 -1.70 -10.55
N LEU A 75 8.94 -2.89 -10.94
CA LEU A 75 8.08 -3.93 -11.50
C LEU A 75 7.05 -4.41 -10.45
N ALA A 76 7.44 -4.53 -9.18
CA ALA A 76 6.50 -4.88 -8.11
C ALA A 76 5.42 -3.79 -7.94
N TRP A 77 5.78 -2.51 -8.04
CA TRP A 77 4.80 -1.41 -8.03
C TRP A 77 3.88 -1.43 -9.24
N GLN A 78 4.39 -1.73 -10.44
CA GLN A 78 3.54 -1.93 -11.62
C GLN A 78 2.57 -3.10 -11.44
N ALA A 79 3.05 -4.21 -10.87
CA ALA A 79 2.20 -5.35 -10.55
C ALA A 79 1.08 -4.96 -9.58
N GLY A 80 1.38 -4.11 -8.58
CA GLY A 80 0.38 -3.57 -7.66
C GLY A 80 -0.71 -2.76 -8.38
N THR A 81 -0.34 -1.90 -9.34
CA THR A 81 -1.33 -1.13 -10.12
C THR A 81 -2.15 -2.04 -11.05
N SER A 82 -1.54 -3.06 -11.65
CA SER A 82 -2.25 -4.06 -12.44
C SER A 82 -3.23 -4.87 -11.58
N MET A 83 -2.85 -5.25 -10.35
CA MET A 83 -3.72 -5.93 -9.40
C MET A 83 -4.92 -5.05 -9.01
N TYR A 84 -4.70 -3.76 -8.73
CA TYR A 84 -5.79 -2.82 -8.48
C TYR A 84 -6.77 -2.75 -9.66
N ARG A 85 -6.26 -2.66 -10.90
CA ARG A 85 -7.10 -2.65 -12.10
C ARG A 85 -7.88 -3.96 -12.27
N ALA A 86 -7.28 -5.10 -11.94
CA ALA A 86 -7.97 -6.38 -11.93
C ALA A 86 -9.13 -6.39 -10.95
N VAL A 87 -8.87 -6.01 -9.69
CA VAL A 87 -9.91 -5.96 -8.66
C VAL A 87 -11.04 -5.00 -9.04
N SER A 88 -10.72 -3.79 -9.51
CA SER A 88 -11.73 -2.83 -9.98
C SER A 88 -12.55 -3.38 -11.15
N ALA A 89 -11.92 -4.07 -12.09
CA ALA A 89 -12.62 -4.70 -13.21
C ALA A 89 -13.57 -5.80 -12.73
N TYR A 90 -13.17 -6.62 -11.76
CA TYR A 90 -14.02 -7.62 -11.15
C TYR A 90 -15.23 -7.01 -10.43
N GLU A 91 -15.00 -5.99 -9.61
CA GLU A 91 -16.06 -5.28 -8.88
C GLU A 91 -17.06 -4.60 -9.83
N ASP A 92 -16.60 -4.18 -11.01
CA ASP A 92 -17.41 -3.62 -12.09
C ASP A 92 -18.03 -4.70 -13.03
N ASN A 93 -17.89 -5.99 -12.74
CA ASN A 93 -18.33 -7.11 -13.57
C ASN A 93 -17.73 -7.16 -14.98
N ARG A 94 -16.52 -6.62 -15.17
CA ARG A 94 -15.75 -6.64 -16.43
C ARG A 94 -14.76 -7.82 -16.42
N ASN A 95 -15.29 -9.05 -16.62
CA ASN A 95 -14.52 -10.28 -16.43
C ASN A 95 -13.30 -10.41 -17.34
N ASP A 96 -13.39 -10.00 -18.61
CA ASP A 96 -12.25 -10.07 -19.56
C ASP A 96 -11.12 -9.13 -19.12
N ASP A 97 -11.45 -7.92 -18.68
CA ASP A 97 -10.50 -6.97 -18.13
C ASP A 97 -9.86 -7.52 -16.83
N PHE A 98 -10.66 -8.16 -15.96
CA PHE A 98 -10.13 -8.82 -14.78
C PHE A 98 -9.07 -9.84 -15.15
N GLN A 99 -9.37 -10.78 -16.04
CA GLN A 99 -8.43 -11.82 -16.45
C GLN A 99 -7.15 -11.23 -17.06
N LYS A 100 -7.28 -10.22 -17.90
CA LYS A 100 -6.17 -9.50 -18.52
C LYS A 100 -5.25 -8.88 -17.47
N TYR A 101 -5.82 -8.04 -16.57
CA TYR A 101 -5.01 -7.32 -15.60
C TYR A 101 -4.48 -8.22 -14.49
N TYR A 102 -5.22 -9.25 -14.10
CA TYR A 102 -4.77 -10.23 -13.12
C TYR A 102 -3.54 -11.00 -13.64
N LYS A 103 -3.63 -11.54 -14.87
CA LYS A 103 -2.48 -12.18 -15.52
C LYS A 103 -1.28 -11.22 -15.60
N GLN A 104 -1.50 -9.99 -16.04
CA GLN A 104 -0.45 -8.97 -16.10
C GLN A 104 0.22 -8.72 -14.74
N ALA A 105 -0.56 -8.64 -13.66
CA ALA A 105 -0.03 -8.49 -12.30
C ALA A 105 0.86 -9.67 -11.91
N LEU A 106 0.42 -10.91 -12.16
CA LEU A 106 1.19 -12.12 -11.86
C LEU A 106 2.52 -12.14 -12.63
N ASP A 107 2.48 -11.86 -13.94
CA ASP A 107 3.66 -11.83 -14.80
C ASP A 107 4.66 -10.75 -14.31
N GLN A 108 4.18 -9.58 -13.91
CA GLN A 108 5.02 -8.49 -13.40
C GLN A 108 5.61 -8.82 -12.02
N PHE A 109 4.87 -9.44 -11.10
CA PHE A 109 5.42 -9.93 -9.83
C PHE A 109 6.49 -11.01 -10.05
N ALA A 110 6.29 -11.94 -10.99
CA ALA A 110 7.28 -12.94 -11.33
C ALA A 110 8.56 -12.29 -11.87
N GLN A 111 8.44 -11.32 -12.78
CA GLN A 111 9.57 -10.55 -13.30
C GLN A 111 10.28 -9.74 -12.19
N ALA A 112 9.52 -9.13 -11.26
CA ALA A 112 10.09 -8.42 -10.12
C ALA A 112 10.99 -9.34 -9.29
N ARG A 113 10.50 -10.52 -8.93
CA ARG A 113 11.27 -11.52 -8.16
C ARG A 113 12.51 -12.01 -8.91
N GLN A 114 12.42 -12.26 -10.22
CA GLN A 114 13.58 -12.67 -11.04
C GLN A 114 14.68 -11.59 -11.09
N ASN A 115 14.32 -10.32 -10.98
CA ASN A 115 15.25 -9.20 -10.99
C ASN A 115 15.71 -8.78 -9.58
N ASP A 116 15.11 -9.33 -8.51
CA ASP A 116 15.46 -8.95 -7.14
C ASP A 116 16.76 -9.62 -6.69
N LYS A 117 17.75 -8.79 -6.42
CA LYS A 117 19.08 -9.23 -5.91
C LYS A 117 19.27 -8.98 -4.43
N SER A 118 18.40 -8.18 -3.82
CA SER A 118 18.59 -7.69 -2.46
C SER A 118 17.58 -8.24 -1.46
N GLY A 119 16.44 -8.72 -1.93
CA GLY A 119 15.33 -9.14 -1.08
C GLY A 119 14.75 -7.99 -0.25
N GLY A 120 13.47 -8.03 0.02
CA GLY A 120 12.82 -7.10 0.93
C GLY A 120 11.97 -6.04 0.24
N GLY A 121 12.48 -5.29 -0.73
CA GLY A 121 11.68 -4.27 -1.43
C GLY A 121 10.54 -4.87 -2.25
N VAL A 122 10.83 -5.88 -3.04
CA VAL A 122 9.83 -6.62 -3.84
C VAL A 122 8.82 -7.32 -2.93
N ASP A 123 9.29 -7.98 -1.86
CA ASP A 123 8.41 -8.69 -0.94
C ASP A 123 7.55 -7.75 -0.10
N ALA A 124 8.07 -6.57 0.28
CA ALA A 124 7.27 -5.55 0.95
C ALA A 124 6.10 -5.08 0.09
N VAL A 125 6.35 -4.78 -1.19
CA VAL A 125 5.30 -4.36 -2.13
C VAL A 125 4.34 -5.52 -2.41
N THR A 126 4.85 -6.71 -2.71
CA THR A 126 4.03 -7.89 -3.03
C THR A 126 3.13 -8.28 -1.86
N GLY A 127 3.70 -8.43 -0.66
CA GLY A 127 2.94 -8.77 0.54
C GLY A 127 1.86 -7.72 0.84
N GLY A 128 2.22 -6.43 0.76
CA GLY A 128 1.28 -5.33 0.96
C GLY A 128 0.14 -5.30 -0.06
N VAL A 129 0.43 -5.51 -1.34
CA VAL A 129 -0.59 -5.56 -2.41
C VAL A 129 -1.58 -6.71 -2.18
N TYR A 130 -1.10 -7.91 -1.90
CA TYR A 130 -1.99 -9.04 -1.61
C TYR A 130 -2.75 -8.87 -0.30
N ALA A 131 -2.17 -8.23 0.71
CA ALA A 131 -2.89 -7.91 1.95
C ALA A 131 -4.02 -6.89 1.73
N VAL A 132 -3.87 -5.96 0.78
CA VAL A 132 -4.90 -4.97 0.43
C VAL A 132 -6.00 -5.58 -0.44
N PHE A 133 -5.63 -6.43 -1.40
CA PHE A 133 -6.55 -6.87 -2.45
C PHE A 133 -7.00 -8.32 -2.33
N GLY A 134 -6.33 -9.14 -1.50
CA GLY A 134 -6.59 -10.59 -1.44
C GLY A 134 -8.04 -10.95 -1.19
N ASP A 135 -8.72 -10.27 -0.27
CA ASP A 135 -10.13 -10.52 0.05
C ASP A 135 -11.12 -9.93 -0.97
N ARG A 136 -10.65 -9.01 -1.84
CA ARG A 136 -11.43 -8.38 -2.91
C ARG A 136 -11.40 -9.16 -4.22
N LEU A 137 -10.44 -10.09 -4.36
CA LEU A 137 -10.38 -11.00 -5.52
C LEU A 137 -11.59 -11.97 -5.54
N PRO A 138 -11.94 -12.53 -6.70
CA PRO A 138 -12.89 -13.64 -6.78
C PRO A 138 -12.47 -14.78 -5.83
N LYS A 139 -13.47 -15.47 -5.27
CA LYS A 139 -13.27 -16.46 -4.19
C LYS A 139 -12.20 -17.51 -4.50
N GLU A 140 -12.15 -17.97 -5.75
CA GLU A 140 -11.22 -18.99 -6.22
C GLU A 140 -9.76 -18.54 -6.24
N TYR A 141 -9.47 -17.22 -6.25
CA TYR A 141 -8.12 -16.68 -6.24
C TYR A 141 -7.61 -16.30 -4.84
N ARG A 142 -8.51 -16.17 -3.83
CA ARG A 142 -8.16 -15.64 -2.51
C ARG A 142 -7.13 -16.48 -1.77
N ALA A 143 -7.27 -17.79 -1.80
CA ALA A 143 -6.35 -18.69 -1.10
C ALA A 143 -4.92 -18.55 -1.65
N ALA A 144 -4.76 -18.51 -2.98
CA ALA A 144 -3.46 -18.29 -3.61
C ALA A 144 -2.88 -16.90 -3.30
N ALA A 145 -3.73 -15.86 -3.31
CA ALA A 145 -3.31 -14.49 -2.98
C ALA A 145 -2.77 -14.40 -1.54
N TRP A 146 -3.48 -14.99 -0.58
CA TRP A 146 -3.03 -14.99 0.82
C TRP A 146 -1.79 -15.85 1.06
N ALA A 147 -1.62 -16.94 0.31
CA ALA A 147 -0.37 -17.71 0.33
C ALA A 147 0.81 -16.85 -0.17
N GLN A 148 0.64 -16.09 -1.26
CA GLN A 148 1.67 -15.17 -1.75
C GLN A 148 1.98 -14.04 -0.74
N ALA A 149 0.95 -13.49 -0.07
CA ALA A 149 1.16 -12.53 1.01
C ALA A 149 2.00 -13.13 2.14
N TYR A 150 1.64 -14.34 2.59
CA TYR A 150 2.36 -15.04 3.66
C TYR A 150 3.82 -15.28 3.29
N ASP A 151 4.10 -15.83 2.11
CA ASP A 151 5.47 -16.10 1.65
C ASP A 151 6.32 -14.82 1.58
N SER A 152 5.74 -13.73 1.08
CA SER A 152 6.43 -12.44 1.02
C SER A 152 6.72 -11.88 2.43
N PHE A 153 5.75 -11.90 3.34
CA PHE A 153 5.99 -11.45 4.71
C PHE A 153 6.95 -12.36 5.48
N GLN A 154 6.97 -13.67 5.21
CA GLN A 154 7.96 -14.58 5.78
C GLN A 154 9.37 -14.29 5.27
N THR A 155 9.53 -13.94 4.00
CA THR A 155 10.82 -13.50 3.46
C THR A 155 11.29 -12.23 4.17
N LEU A 156 10.40 -11.25 4.33
CA LEU A 156 10.70 -10.04 5.10
C LEU A 156 11.06 -10.34 6.55
N TRP A 157 10.35 -11.28 7.18
CA TRP A 157 10.62 -11.68 8.55
C TRP A 157 12.03 -12.29 8.71
N LYS A 158 12.45 -13.13 7.78
CA LYS A 158 13.82 -13.68 7.77
C LYS A 158 14.88 -12.57 7.69
N LEU A 159 14.61 -11.50 6.95
CA LEU A 159 15.54 -10.38 6.76
C LEU A 159 15.52 -9.38 7.93
N GLN A 160 14.34 -9.04 8.43
CA GLN A 160 14.13 -7.91 9.34
C GLN A 160 13.79 -8.34 10.76
N GLY A 161 13.30 -9.56 10.97
CA GLY A 161 12.87 -10.10 12.26
C GLY A 161 13.94 -10.03 13.35
N PRO A 162 15.22 -10.33 13.05
CA PRO A 162 16.30 -10.22 14.05
C PRO A 162 16.50 -8.81 14.63
N ALA A 163 16.04 -7.78 13.92
CA ALA A 163 16.15 -6.38 14.33
C ALA A 163 14.79 -5.67 14.34
N VAL A 164 13.69 -6.41 14.50
CA VAL A 164 12.34 -5.86 14.39
C VAL A 164 12.07 -4.74 15.40
N ASP A 165 12.63 -4.81 16.58
CA ASP A 165 12.56 -3.78 17.62
C ASP A 165 13.20 -2.45 17.23
N LYS A 166 14.14 -2.46 16.29
CA LYS A 166 14.83 -1.27 15.74
C LYS A 166 14.13 -0.67 14.53
N LEU A 167 13.19 -1.37 13.94
CA LEU A 167 12.44 -0.83 12.80
C LEU A 167 11.57 0.37 13.22
N PRO A 168 11.40 1.36 12.33
CA PRO A 168 10.37 2.38 12.50
C PRO A 168 9.01 1.77 12.80
N VAL A 169 8.20 2.44 13.62
CA VAL A 169 6.89 1.96 14.10
C VAL A 169 6.02 1.43 12.95
N HIS A 170 5.92 2.19 11.85
CA HIS A 170 5.10 1.79 10.71
C HIS A 170 5.61 0.53 10.01
N LEU A 171 6.93 0.38 9.79
CA LEU A 171 7.49 -0.83 9.16
C LEU A 171 7.29 -2.05 10.06
N ARG A 172 7.46 -1.87 11.36
CA ARG A 172 7.23 -2.91 12.38
C ARG A 172 5.77 -3.35 12.38
N GLY A 173 4.85 -2.38 12.38
CA GLY A 173 3.41 -2.66 12.36
C GLY A 173 2.96 -3.34 11.07
N GLU A 174 3.46 -2.92 9.92
CA GLU A 174 3.14 -3.53 8.63
C GLU A 174 3.67 -4.94 8.52
N LEU A 175 4.92 -5.18 8.94
CA LEU A 175 5.52 -6.51 8.93
C LEU A 175 4.75 -7.48 9.85
N LEU A 176 4.58 -7.10 11.12
CA LEU A 176 3.91 -7.97 12.10
C LEU A 176 2.42 -8.15 11.80
N GLY A 177 1.75 -7.07 11.35
CA GLY A 177 0.35 -7.12 10.94
C GLY A 177 0.14 -7.98 9.70
N GLY A 178 0.99 -7.82 8.69
CA GLY A 178 0.97 -8.64 7.47
C GLY A 178 1.19 -10.12 7.76
N LEU A 179 2.13 -10.45 8.65
CA LEU A 179 2.37 -11.81 9.14
C LEU A 179 1.15 -12.38 9.86
N ALA A 180 0.56 -11.64 10.81
CA ALA A 180 -0.62 -12.10 11.54
C ALA A 180 -1.81 -12.35 10.60
N MET A 181 -2.10 -11.41 9.70
CA MET A 181 -3.21 -11.49 8.75
C MET A 181 -3.04 -12.64 7.77
N SER A 182 -1.87 -12.77 7.15
CA SER A 182 -1.61 -13.82 6.16
C SER A 182 -1.51 -15.20 6.78
N ALA A 183 -0.92 -15.33 7.98
CA ALA A 183 -0.91 -16.58 8.72
C ALA A 183 -2.34 -17.04 9.07
N MET A 184 -3.21 -16.15 9.57
CA MET A 184 -4.60 -16.49 9.87
C MET A 184 -5.34 -17.00 8.64
N ARG A 185 -5.30 -16.25 7.52
CA ARG A 185 -6.00 -16.60 6.28
C ARG A 185 -5.44 -17.82 5.55
N THR A 186 -4.25 -18.28 5.94
CA THR A 186 -3.66 -19.53 5.47
C THR A 186 -3.79 -20.68 6.49
N GLY A 187 -4.63 -20.50 7.53
CA GLY A 187 -4.93 -21.54 8.52
C GLY A 187 -3.88 -21.72 9.62
N ARG A 188 -2.88 -20.84 9.71
CA ARG A 188 -1.79 -20.89 10.71
C ARG A 188 -2.14 -20.07 11.95
N THR A 189 -3.23 -20.45 12.61
CA THR A 189 -3.84 -19.68 13.72
C THR A 189 -2.89 -19.44 14.89
N GLU A 190 -2.14 -20.46 15.32
CA GLU A 190 -1.18 -20.32 16.43
C GLU A 190 -0.05 -19.34 16.09
N GLU A 191 0.43 -19.40 14.85
CA GLU A 191 1.47 -18.50 14.38
C GLU A 191 0.95 -17.06 14.30
N ALA A 192 -0.27 -16.86 13.80
CA ALA A 192 -0.93 -15.56 13.80
C ALA A 192 -0.99 -14.97 15.22
N GLY A 193 -1.37 -15.77 16.22
CA GLY A 193 -1.40 -15.37 17.62
C GLY A 193 -0.03 -14.89 18.15
N LYS A 194 1.06 -15.56 17.77
CA LYS A 194 2.42 -15.16 18.14
C LYS A 194 2.81 -13.78 17.56
N TYR A 195 2.37 -13.46 16.35
CA TYR A 195 2.60 -12.13 15.77
C TYR A 195 1.74 -11.05 16.42
N VAL A 196 0.50 -11.37 16.80
CA VAL A 196 -0.36 -10.47 17.58
C VAL A 196 0.30 -10.15 18.93
N ASP A 197 0.84 -11.13 19.63
CA ASP A 197 1.56 -10.91 20.89
C ASP A 197 2.80 -10.01 20.71
N LYS A 198 3.53 -10.18 19.61
CA LYS A 198 4.64 -9.28 19.26
C LYS A 198 4.19 -7.84 18.98
N ILE A 199 3.04 -7.65 18.33
CA ILE A 199 2.47 -6.30 18.13
C ILE A 199 2.18 -5.65 19.48
N LEU A 200 1.52 -6.38 20.39
CA LEU A 200 1.20 -5.88 21.74
C LEU A 200 2.45 -5.53 22.53
N ALA A 201 3.51 -6.35 22.43
CA ALA A 201 4.77 -6.14 23.14
C ALA A 201 5.59 -4.95 22.58
N LEU A 202 5.57 -4.72 21.26
CA LEU A 202 6.50 -3.82 20.59
C LEU A 202 5.86 -2.52 20.10
N LEU A 203 4.53 -2.43 20.07
CA LEU A 203 3.78 -1.32 19.44
C LEU A 203 2.72 -0.74 20.38
N GLY A 204 2.96 -0.81 21.70
CA GLY A 204 2.13 -0.14 22.70
C GLY A 204 2.03 1.37 22.42
N ASN A 205 0.88 1.96 22.75
CA ASN A 205 0.56 3.39 22.51
C ASN A 205 0.62 3.81 21.02
N THR A 206 0.44 2.87 20.11
CA THR A 206 0.32 3.14 18.66
C THR A 206 -1.05 2.71 18.15
N PRO A 207 -1.47 3.16 16.94
CA PRO A 207 -2.71 2.67 16.33
C PRO A 207 -2.79 1.14 16.17
N TYR A 208 -1.65 0.48 16.08
CA TYR A 208 -1.56 -0.99 15.94
C TYR A 208 -2.01 -1.73 17.20
N GLU A 209 -1.78 -1.15 18.39
CA GLU A 209 -2.14 -1.77 19.66
C GLU A 209 -3.64 -2.02 19.77
N SER A 210 -4.47 -1.04 19.41
CA SER A 210 -5.92 -1.14 19.54
C SER A 210 -6.50 -2.26 18.66
N VAL A 211 -5.93 -2.46 17.47
CA VAL A 211 -6.31 -3.55 16.57
C VAL A 211 -5.82 -4.89 17.09
N ALA A 212 -4.57 -4.95 17.54
CA ALA A 212 -3.99 -6.18 18.08
C ALA A 212 -4.73 -6.68 19.35
N LYS A 213 -5.22 -5.77 20.21
CA LYS A 213 -6.08 -6.13 21.36
C LYS A 213 -7.36 -6.81 20.88
N LYS A 214 -8.06 -6.24 19.89
CA LYS A 214 -9.26 -6.87 19.31
C LYS A 214 -8.97 -8.24 18.71
N TRP A 215 -7.82 -8.40 18.08
CA TRP A 215 -7.38 -9.66 17.51
C TRP A 215 -7.03 -10.71 18.60
N LYS A 216 -6.46 -10.26 19.72
CA LYS A 216 -6.15 -11.14 20.86
C LYS A 216 -7.42 -11.62 21.52
N ASP A 217 -8.40 -10.72 21.72
CA ASP A 217 -9.69 -11.04 22.36
C ASP A 217 -10.54 -11.96 21.48
N ASN A 218 -10.52 -11.75 20.16
CA ASN A 218 -11.24 -12.57 19.19
C ASN A 218 -10.41 -12.78 17.92
N PRO A 219 -9.61 -13.86 17.84
CA PRO A 219 -8.74 -14.14 16.70
C PRO A 219 -9.45 -14.21 15.34
N LYS A 220 -10.72 -14.59 15.32
CA LYS A 220 -11.51 -14.60 14.06
C LYS A 220 -11.66 -13.21 13.42
N THR A 221 -11.54 -12.14 14.21
CA THR A 221 -11.61 -10.78 13.67
C THR A 221 -10.41 -10.43 12.77
N ILE A 222 -9.30 -11.20 12.85
CA ILE A 222 -8.16 -11.05 11.92
C ILE A 222 -8.61 -11.28 10.48
N GLU A 223 -9.55 -12.17 10.23
CA GLU A 223 -10.05 -12.47 8.87
C GLU A 223 -10.84 -11.32 8.24
N ASN A 224 -11.40 -10.42 9.05
CA ASN A 224 -12.29 -9.35 8.60
C ASN A 224 -11.73 -7.94 8.81
N THR A 225 -10.50 -7.83 9.30
CA THR A 225 -9.86 -6.54 9.56
C THR A 225 -8.49 -6.49 8.90
N SER A 226 -8.09 -5.31 8.48
CA SER A 226 -6.76 -5.06 7.95
C SER A 226 -6.02 -4.08 8.84
N ILE A 227 -4.81 -4.44 9.23
CA ILE A 227 -3.85 -3.54 9.87
C ILE A 227 -2.91 -2.93 8.80
N ALA A 228 -2.89 -3.55 7.62
CA ALA A 228 -2.13 -3.03 6.51
C ALA A 228 -2.57 -1.58 6.28
N CYS A 229 -1.58 -0.73 6.15
CA CYS A 229 -1.83 0.64 5.74
C CYS A 229 -2.42 1.60 6.79
N LEU A 230 -2.59 1.21 8.07
CA LEU A 230 -3.09 2.12 9.11
C LEU A 230 -2.29 3.43 9.24
N THR A 231 -1.01 3.42 8.85
CA THR A 231 -0.13 4.58 8.92
C THR A 231 0.54 4.92 7.59
N CYS A 232 0.40 4.07 6.56
CA CYS A 232 1.04 4.28 5.26
C CYS A 232 0.31 5.28 4.36
N HIS A 233 -0.94 5.58 4.66
CA HIS A 233 -1.83 6.36 3.80
C HIS A 233 -1.99 7.83 4.21
N GLU A 234 -1.24 8.28 5.19
CA GLU A 234 -1.23 9.70 5.52
C GLU A 234 -0.67 10.49 4.33
N SER A 235 -1.50 11.36 3.75
CA SER A 235 -1.07 12.34 2.77
C SER A 235 0.00 13.25 3.36
N GLY A 236 0.96 13.71 2.54
CA GLY A 236 2.01 14.64 2.99
C GLY A 236 3.28 13.97 3.54
N ARG A 237 3.39 12.63 3.52
CA ARG A 237 4.61 11.94 3.95
C ARG A 237 5.81 12.22 3.06
N LEU A 238 5.61 12.40 1.75
CA LEU A 238 6.66 12.85 0.85
C LEU A 238 7.19 14.22 1.28
N ASN A 239 6.31 15.17 1.55
CA ASN A 239 6.68 16.50 2.02
C ASN A 239 7.42 16.46 3.36
N ALA A 240 6.93 15.68 4.32
CA ALA A 240 7.60 15.50 5.61
C ALA A 240 9.03 14.92 5.43
N ARG A 241 9.20 13.95 4.53
CA ARG A 241 10.51 13.38 4.24
C ARG A 241 11.44 14.37 3.56
N LEU A 242 10.94 15.15 2.60
CA LEU A 242 11.72 16.21 1.94
C LEU A 242 12.15 17.29 2.93
N THR A 243 11.23 17.74 3.80
CA THR A 243 11.55 18.69 4.86
C THR A 243 12.66 18.17 5.75
N ALA A 244 12.55 16.93 6.25
CA ALA A 244 13.58 16.29 7.07
C ALA A 244 14.95 16.21 6.36
N LEU A 245 14.97 15.86 5.07
CA LEU A 245 16.21 15.78 4.29
C LEU A 245 16.85 17.16 4.02
N ASN A 246 16.05 18.21 3.96
CA ASN A 246 16.54 19.56 3.72
C ASN A 246 16.96 20.25 5.01
N SER A 247 16.42 19.86 6.18
CA SER A 247 16.81 20.36 7.50
C SER A 247 18.06 19.69 8.06
N ALA A 248 18.48 18.56 7.51
CA ALA A 248 19.66 17.82 7.95
C ALA A 248 20.96 18.30 7.27
N LYS A 249 20.93 19.46 6.60
CA LYS A 249 22.09 20.17 6.04
C LYS A 249 22.57 21.22 7.02
#